data_110b0de02aa880862b37daf900717901
#
_entry.id   110b0de02aa880862b37daf900717901
#
_cell.length_a   1.000
_cell.length_b   1.000
_cell.length_c   1.000
_cell.angle_alpha   90.00
_cell.angle_beta   90.00
_cell.angle_gamma   90.00
#
_symmetry.space_group_name_H-M   'P 1'
#
loop_
_entity.id
_entity.type
_entity.pdbx_description
1 polymer ?
#
loop_
_entity_poly.entity_id
_entity_poly.type
_entity_poly.pdbx_seq_one_letter_code
_entity_poly.pdbx_strand_id
1 'polypeptide(L)'
;MSPSLVVLTDFFAVSNRALSYAAGLAMPLHAHLVLLHVRHDGLLSPAEYASRHTPRGEQRTDHALLDLAARQPVPAEVDVSEQYLPDAVAEAVRRHEPLLLVLGRPGSATTPEEVVVSTAMDLLRHAPYPLLIVPTVGWDTFPPRRLLLAVDGQPFQLFPHHDVLRQLLRSTQGSIEVIHVTDDEHTPTSAGAILDSIRANDLVDPLPATALHNLYQPTIVGGVLQEAARLEGDMLVVIARRHSLLGSLFHRSITAQLLQESPIPVLLLPAED
;
A
#
# COMPACT_ATOMS: atom_id res chain seq x y z
N MET A 1 -3.39 17.71 15.04
CA MET A 1 -2.28 17.75 14.07
C MET A 1 -2.85 17.41 12.71
N SER A 2 -2.32 17.94 11.61
CA SER A 2 -2.69 17.48 10.26
C SER A 2 -2.18 16.05 10.08
N PRO A 3 -2.94 15.17 9.40
CA PRO A 3 -2.49 13.81 9.13
C PRO A 3 -1.20 13.81 8.30
N SER A 4 -0.41 12.75 8.39
CA SER A 4 0.82 12.58 7.61
C SER A 4 0.76 11.33 6.73
N LEU A 5 1.51 11.35 5.62
CA LEU A 5 1.80 10.18 4.80
C LEU A 5 3.32 9.96 4.82
N VAL A 6 3.77 8.81 5.29
CA VAL A 6 5.20 8.46 5.27
C VAL A 6 5.54 7.79 3.96
N VAL A 7 6.45 8.40 3.19
CA VAL A 7 6.88 7.90 1.89
C VAL A 7 8.32 7.39 1.99
N LEU A 8 8.52 6.11 1.74
CA LEU A 8 9.84 5.52 1.69
C LEU A 8 10.54 5.97 0.40
N THR A 9 11.72 6.59 0.54
CA THR A 9 12.45 7.14 -0.62
C THR A 9 13.90 6.70 -0.64
N ASP A 10 14.36 6.33 -1.84
CA ASP A 10 15.72 5.91 -2.15
C ASP A 10 16.34 6.71 -3.33
N PHE A 11 15.66 7.79 -3.78
CA PHE A 11 16.01 8.63 -4.94
C PHE A 11 15.88 7.98 -6.31
N PHE A 12 15.38 6.76 -6.42
CA PHE A 12 15.12 6.17 -7.73
C PHE A 12 13.82 6.68 -8.36
N ALA A 13 13.68 6.48 -9.65
CA ALA A 13 12.48 6.90 -10.40
C ALA A 13 11.18 6.31 -9.81
N VAL A 14 11.27 5.12 -9.25
CA VAL A 14 10.16 4.42 -8.59
C VAL A 14 9.67 5.18 -7.37
N SER A 15 10.59 5.57 -6.47
CA SER A 15 10.26 6.36 -5.28
C SER A 15 9.70 7.73 -5.66
N ASN A 16 10.22 8.35 -6.71
CA ASN A 16 9.70 9.64 -7.20
C ASN A 16 8.26 9.52 -7.72
N ARG A 17 7.89 8.39 -8.36
CA ARG A 17 6.50 8.14 -8.78
C ARG A 17 5.59 7.92 -7.57
N ALA A 18 6.03 7.13 -6.59
CA ALA A 18 5.31 6.92 -5.35
C ALA A 18 5.14 8.24 -4.58
N LEU A 19 6.18 9.07 -4.52
CA LEU A 19 6.13 10.39 -3.90
C LEU A 19 5.13 11.31 -4.62
N SER A 20 5.11 11.34 -5.95
CA SER A 20 4.15 12.13 -6.72
C SER A 20 2.72 11.68 -6.45
N TYR A 21 2.49 10.36 -6.36
CA TYR A 21 1.18 9.81 -6.01
C TYR A 21 0.77 10.19 -4.58
N ALA A 22 1.68 10.02 -3.62
CA ALA A 22 1.44 10.40 -2.22
C ALA A 22 1.16 11.90 -2.06
N ALA A 23 1.93 12.76 -2.76
CA ALA A 23 1.70 14.21 -2.75
C ALA A 23 0.31 14.57 -3.29
N GLY A 24 -0.10 13.90 -4.36
CA GLY A 24 -1.46 14.05 -4.87
C GLY A 24 -2.53 13.61 -3.86
N LEU A 25 -2.36 12.46 -3.18
CA LEU A 25 -3.28 12.01 -2.12
C LEU A 25 -3.29 12.96 -0.91
N ALA A 26 -2.15 13.53 -0.55
CA ALA A 26 -2.03 14.43 0.58
C ALA A 26 -2.88 15.71 0.41
N MET A 27 -3.07 16.19 -0.84
CA MET A 27 -3.87 17.38 -1.10
C MET A 27 -5.33 17.24 -0.64
N PRO A 28 -6.14 16.28 -1.12
CA PRO A 28 -7.52 16.13 -0.67
C PRO A 28 -7.63 15.65 0.78
N LEU A 29 -6.62 14.97 1.30
CA LEU A 29 -6.57 14.53 2.70
C LEU A 29 -6.15 15.64 3.66
N HIS A 30 -5.74 16.81 3.16
CA HIS A 30 -5.13 17.88 3.96
C HIS A 30 -3.97 17.38 4.82
N ALA A 31 -3.20 16.44 4.27
CA ALA A 31 -2.06 15.81 4.91
C ALA A 31 -0.75 16.47 4.51
N HIS A 32 0.29 16.23 5.31
CA HIS A 32 1.67 16.53 4.94
C HIS A 32 2.43 15.25 4.63
N LEU A 33 3.60 15.36 4.01
CA LEU A 33 4.47 14.24 3.69
C LEU A 33 5.62 14.14 4.68
N VAL A 34 6.01 12.91 5.00
CA VAL A 34 7.25 12.59 5.68
C VAL A 34 8.07 11.72 4.73
N LEU A 35 9.20 12.25 4.24
CA LEU A 35 10.11 11.52 3.37
C LEU A 35 11.06 10.70 4.24
N LEU A 36 10.76 9.42 4.41
CA LEU A 36 11.61 8.50 5.18
C LEU A 36 12.73 7.97 4.29
N HIS A 37 13.96 8.30 4.64
CA HIS A 37 15.16 7.75 4.01
C HIS A 37 15.94 6.89 4.99
N VAL A 38 16.19 5.64 4.61
CA VAL A 38 16.95 4.67 5.41
C VAL A 38 18.35 4.55 4.82
N ARG A 39 19.36 4.91 5.62
CA ARG A 39 20.74 4.94 5.13
C ARG A 39 21.36 3.55 4.95
N HIS A 40 20.94 2.57 5.75
CA HIS A 40 21.56 1.24 5.80
C HIS A 40 20.92 0.18 4.90
N ASP A 41 19.71 0.42 4.41
CA ASP A 41 19.04 -0.46 3.46
C ASP A 41 18.71 0.30 2.18
N GLY A 42 19.58 0.22 1.18
CA GLY A 42 19.14 0.54 -0.17
C GLY A 42 18.04 -0.46 -0.55
N LEU A 43 16.79 -0.03 -0.52
CA LEU A 43 15.62 -0.85 -0.86
C LEU A 43 15.79 -1.61 -2.18
N LEU A 44 16.71 -1.18 -3.04
CA LEU A 44 16.75 -1.59 -4.43
C LEU A 44 18.14 -1.72 -5.07
N SER A 45 19.26 -1.45 -4.39
CA SER A 45 20.59 -1.61 -5.00
C SER A 45 21.75 -1.82 -4.02
N PRO A 46 22.27 -3.05 -3.88
CA PRO A 46 23.47 -3.33 -3.08
C PRO A 46 24.77 -2.70 -3.61
N ALA A 47 24.87 -2.45 -4.92
CA ALA A 47 26.10 -1.98 -5.54
C ALA A 47 26.35 -0.46 -5.40
N GLU A 48 25.27 0.34 -5.38
CA GLU A 48 25.36 1.79 -5.16
C GLU A 48 25.53 2.15 -3.68
N TYR A 49 25.16 1.23 -2.80
CA TYR A 49 25.23 1.36 -1.36
C TYR A 49 26.66 1.67 -0.87
N ALA A 50 27.65 0.95 -1.37
CA ALA A 50 29.05 1.11 -0.95
C ALA A 50 29.67 2.46 -1.35
N SER A 51 29.18 3.13 -2.38
CA SER A 51 29.74 4.41 -2.86
C SER A 51 29.18 5.65 -2.14
N ARG A 52 28.06 5.54 -1.43
CA ARG A 52 27.34 6.65 -0.79
C ARG A 52 27.72 6.89 0.68
N HIS A 53 28.42 5.93 1.32
CA HIS A 53 28.82 6.00 2.74
C HIS A 53 30.07 6.82 2.99
N THR A 54 30.28 7.88 2.23
CA THR A 54 31.30 8.88 2.55
C THR A 54 30.61 10.09 3.18
N PRO A 55 31.23 10.80 4.15
CA PRO A 55 30.64 11.99 4.76
C PRO A 55 30.17 13.05 3.74
N ARG A 56 30.86 13.14 2.59
CA ARG A 56 30.43 14.01 1.48
C ARG A 56 29.24 13.44 0.72
N GLY A 57 29.10 12.11 0.63
CA GLY A 57 27.94 11.44 0.03
C GLY A 57 26.69 11.66 0.86
N GLU A 58 26.79 11.51 2.16
CA GLU A 58 25.70 11.72 3.12
C GLU A 58 25.17 13.16 3.09
N GLN A 59 26.07 14.15 3.13
CA GLN A 59 25.67 15.56 3.00
C GLN A 59 24.95 15.86 1.68
N ARG A 60 25.39 15.26 0.57
CA ARG A 60 24.70 15.42 -0.73
C ARG A 60 23.34 14.77 -0.72
N THR A 61 23.20 13.62 -0.06
CA THR A 61 21.92 12.92 0.11
C THR A 61 20.97 13.77 0.93
N ASP A 62 21.43 14.31 2.07
CA ASP A 62 20.60 15.15 2.94
C ASP A 62 20.12 16.42 2.21
N HIS A 63 21.00 17.11 1.46
CA HIS A 63 20.62 18.25 0.65
C HIS A 63 19.61 17.87 -0.45
N ALA A 64 19.81 16.74 -1.12
CA ALA A 64 18.89 16.29 -2.16
C ALA A 64 17.51 15.92 -1.59
N LEU A 65 17.44 15.35 -0.39
CA LEU A 65 16.18 15.08 0.33
C LEU A 65 15.46 16.38 0.69
N LEU A 66 16.17 17.36 1.23
CA LEU A 66 15.58 18.66 1.56
C LEU A 66 15.07 19.40 0.31
N ASP A 67 15.84 19.36 -0.79
CA ASP A 67 15.42 19.90 -2.08
C ASP A 67 14.18 19.17 -2.61
N LEU A 68 14.13 17.83 -2.46
CA LEU A 68 13.00 17.02 -2.88
C LEU A 68 11.74 17.36 -2.06
N ALA A 69 11.87 17.50 -0.75
CA ALA A 69 10.79 17.92 0.14
C ALA A 69 10.27 19.34 -0.21
N ALA A 70 11.19 20.28 -0.43
CA ALA A 70 10.84 21.67 -0.76
C ALA A 70 10.08 21.83 -2.09
N ARG A 71 10.21 20.86 -3.01
CA ARG A 71 9.51 20.86 -4.32
C ARG A 71 8.13 20.23 -4.28
N GLN A 72 7.71 19.65 -3.15
CA GLN A 72 6.39 19.02 -3.08
C GLN A 72 5.27 20.07 -3.07
N PRO A 73 4.12 19.78 -3.66
CA PRO A 73 2.96 20.70 -3.69
C PRO A 73 2.25 20.83 -2.35
N VAL A 74 2.63 20.02 -1.35
CA VAL A 74 2.14 20.01 0.03
C VAL A 74 3.30 20.12 0.99
N PRO A 75 3.09 20.53 2.26
CA PRO A 75 4.15 20.53 3.25
C PRO A 75 4.81 19.15 3.34
N ALA A 76 6.14 19.14 3.36
CA ALA A 76 6.91 17.91 3.43
C ALA A 76 8.11 18.09 4.36
N GLU A 77 8.37 17.09 5.20
CA GLU A 77 9.54 17.01 6.05
C GLU A 77 10.38 15.78 5.71
N VAL A 78 11.62 15.78 6.15
CA VAL A 78 12.56 14.69 5.91
C VAL A 78 12.86 13.98 7.23
N ASP A 79 12.73 12.67 7.24
CA ASP A 79 13.14 11.79 8.32
C ASP A 79 14.23 10.84 7.80
N VAL A 80 15.43 10.90 8.39
CA VAL A 80 16.57 10.06 8.00
C VAL A 80 16.87 9.10 9.14
N SER A 81 16.86 7.81 8.83
CA SER A 81 17.11 6.74 9.79
C SER A 81 18.42 6.02 9.50
N GLU A 82 19.19 5.77 10.57
CA GLU A 82 20.37 4.91 10.57
C GLU A 82 20.05 3.45 10.91
N GLN A 83 18.76 3.14 11.18
CA GLN A 83 18.32 1.79 11.52
C GLN A 83 18.05 0.98 10.26
N TYR A 84 17.91 -0.34 10.40
CA TYR A 84 17.40 -1.20 9.33
C TYR A 84 15.94 -0.90 9.03
N LEU A 85 15.52 -1.19 7.79
CA LEU A 85 14.24 -0.75 7.27
C LEU A 85 13.01 -1.08 8.15
N PRO A 86 12.80 -2.29 8.65
CA PRO A 86 11.64 -2.58 9.51
C PRO A 86 11.61 -1.73 10.79
N ASP A 87 12.76 -1.54 11.43
CA ASP A 87 12.89 -0.76 12.66
C ASP A 87 12.73 0.75 12.37
N ALA A 88 13.32 1.22 11.27
CA ALA A 88 13.16 2.60 10.81
C ALA A 88 11.69 2.96 10.56
N VAL A 89 10.95 2.07 9.91
CA VAL A 89 9.52 2.25 9.67
C VAL A 89 8.72 2.21 10.97
N ALA A 90 9.01 1.27 11.86
CA ALA A 90 8.35 1.20 13.17
C ALA A 90 8.58 2.47 14.00
N GLU A 91 9.79 3.05 13.95
CA GLU A 91 10.12 4.32 14.60
C GLU A 91 9.37 5.49 13.95
N ALA A 92 9.33 5.56 12.62
CA ALA A 92 8.61 6.59 11.90
C ALA A 92 7.10 6.54 12.19
N VAL A 93 6.51 5.35 12.27
CA VAL A 93 5.11 5.16 12.66
C VAL A 93 4.85 5.70 14.08
N ARG A 94 5.72 5.38 15.04
CA ARG A 94 5.57 5.90 16.41
C ARG A 94 5.72 7.41 16.52
N ARG A 95 6.59 8.01 15.70
CA ARG A 95 6.89 9.45 15.74
C ARG A 95 5.85 10.29 15.04
N HIS A 96 5.39 9.84 13.89
CA HIS A 96 4.55 10.64 13.00
C HIS A 96 3.08 10.22 12.99
N GLU A 97 2.74 9.06 13.57
CA GLU A 97 1.37 8.49 13.58
C GLU A 97 0.67 8.70 12.23
N PRO A 98 1.27 8.20 11.11
CA PRO A 98 0.80 8.53 9.78
C PRO A 98 -0.57 7.88 9.47
N LEU A 99 -1.29 8.39 8.47
CA LEU A 99 -2.47 7.70 7.95
C LEU A 99 -2.08 6.41 7.23
N LEU A 100 -0.99 6.44 6.48
CA LEU A 100 -0.47 5.29 5.75
C LEU A 100 1.01 5.45 5.41
N LEU A 101 1.64 4.32 5.15
CA LEU A 101 2.97 4.21 4.57
C LEU A 101 2.85 4.10 3.05
N VAL A 102 3.79 4.66 2.30
CA VAL A 102 3.80 4.59 0.83
C VAL A 102 5.13 4.04 0.34
N LEU A 103 5.07 3.01 -0.50
CA LEU A 103 6.22 2.37 -1.11
C LEU A 103 6.02 2.27 -2.63
N GLY A 104 7.04 2.61 -3.39
CA GLY A 104 7.03 2.43 -4.84
C GLY A 104 7.33 0.98 -5.25
N ARG A 105 6.61 0.47 -6.27
CA ARG A 105 6.91 -0.79 -6.92
C ARG A 105 7.61 -0.52 -8.25
N PRO A 106 8.85 -1.00 -8.45
CA PRO A 106 9.54 -0.85 -9.72
C PRO A 106 8.82 -1.62 -10.85
N GLY A 107 8.92 -1.11 -12.05
CA GLY A 107 8.61 -1.87 -13.25
C GLY A 107 9.79 -2.79 -13.59
N SER A 108 9.53 -3.84 -14.31
CA SER A 108 10.34 -5.06 -14.56
C SER A 108 11.81 -4.91 -15.01
N ALA A 109 12.38 -3.70 -15.10
CA ALA A 109 13.70 -3.53 -15.76
C ALA A 109 14.90 -3.45 -14.80
N THR A 110 14.75 -3.10 -13.52
CA THR A 110 15.88 -2.77 -12.66
C THR A 110 15.90 -3.41 -11.28
N THR A 111 14.76 -3.85 -10.77
CA THR A 111 14.67 -4.54 -9.47
C THR A 111 13.76 -5.74 -9.61
N PRO A 112 14.12 -6.91 -9.11
CA PRO A 112 13.21 -8.03 -9.07
C PRO A 112 11.94 -7.63 -8.31
N GLU A 113 10.76 -7.81 -8.92
CA GLU A 113 9.46 -7.53 -8.28
C GLU A 113 9.32 -8.27 -6.94
N GLU A 114 9.96 -9.42 -6.82
CA GLU A 114 10.05 -10.24 -5.61
C GLU A 114 10.64 -9.47 -4.41
N VAL A 115 11.57 -8.53 -4.63
CA VAL A 115 12.19 -7.75 -3.56
C VAL A 115 11.19 -6.79 -2.93
N VAL A 116 10.35 -6.14 -3.74
CA VAL A 116 9.34 -5.20 -3.23
C VAL A 116 8.24 -5.93 -2.48
N VAL A 117 7.80 -7.07 -3.01
CA VAL A 117 6.80 -7.91 -2.35
C VAL A 117 7.34 -8.40 -1.01
N SER A 118 8.59 -8.90 -0.97
CA SER A 118 9.21 -9.33 0.29
C SER A 118 9.34 -8.17 1.29
N THR A 119 9.79 -6.99 0.83
CA THR A 119 9.88 -5.78 1.66
C THR A 119 8.51 -5.37 2.23
N ALA A 120 7.48 -5.31 1.40
CA ALA A 120 6.13 -4.98 1.85
C ALA A 120 5.62 -5.96 2.91
N MET A 121 5.85 -7.26 2.69
CA MET A 121 5.46 -8.29 3.65
C MET A 121 6.26 -8.22 4.95
N ASP A 122 7.55 -7.91 4.88
CA ASP A 122 8.38 -7.73 6.07
C ASP A 122 7.96 -6.50 6.87
N LEU A 123 7.62 -5.40 6.21
CA LEU A 123 7.08 -4.22 6.87
C LEU A 123 5.77 -4.53 7.60
N LEU A 124 4.82 -5.21 6.95
CA LEU A 124 3.54 -5.58 7.55
C LEU A 124 3.68 -6.53 8.75
N ARG A 125 4.73 -7.37 8.78
CA ARG A 125 5.01 -8.25 9.92
C ARG A 125 5.54 -7.50 11.13
N HIS A 126 6.45 -6.55 10.91
CA HIS A 126 7.15 -5.84 11.98
C HIS A 126 6.38 -4.59 12.44
N ALA A 127 5.72 -3.92 11.52
CA ALA A 127 4.89 -2.75 11.76
C ALA A 127 3.57 -2.91 10.99
N PRO A 128 2.55 -3.58 11.58
CA PRO A 128 1.27 -3.80 10.93
C PRO A 128 0.51 -2.48 10.79
N TYR A 129 0.78 -1.76 9.72
CA TYR A 129 0.25 -0.44 9.42
C TYR A 129 -0.27 -0.37 7.99
N PRO A 130 -1.28 0.44 7.67
CA PRO A 130 -1.75 0.58 6.29
C PRO A 130 -0.59 0.93 5.35
N LEU A 131 -0.43 0.14 4.28
CA LEU A 131 0.69 0.26 3.34
C LEU A 131 0.18 0.35 1.91
N LEU A 132 0.49 1.46 1.24
CA LEU A 132 0.16 1.70 -0.16
C LEU A 132 1.36 1.37 -1.05
N ILE A 133 1.17 0.43 -1.96
CA ILE A 133 2.16 0.09 -2.99
C ILE A 133 1.75 0.77 -4.30
N VAL A 134 2.63 1.62 -4.81
CA VAL A 134 2.37 2.42 -6.02
C VAL A 134 3.20 1.88 -7.18
N PRO A 135 2.60 1.36 -8.25
CA PRO A 135 3.32 0.94 -9.45
C PRO A 135 3.88 2.15 -10.22
N THR A 136 4.92 1.93 -11.01
CA THR A 136 5.53 2.99 -11.82
C THR A 136 4.66 3.45 -12.99
N VAL A 137 3.73 2.61 -13.44
CA VAL A 137 2.77 2.87 -14.52
C VAL A 137 1.40 2.32 -14.14
N GLY A 138 0.35 2.69 -14.88
CA GLY A 138 -0.97 2.08 -14.72
C GLY A 138 -1.93 2.85 -13.80
N TRP A 139 -1.63 4.11 -13.45
CA TRP A 139 -2.56 4.97 -12.72
C TRP A 139 -2.69 6.32 -13.43
N ASP A 140 -3.55 6.35 -14.42
CA ASP A 140 -3.81 7.56 -15.22
C ASP A 140 -4.92 8.44 -14.60
N THR A 141 -5.77 7.83 -13.74
CA THR A 141 -6.86 8.52 -13.04
C THR A 141 -6.43 8.95 -11.65
N PHE A 142 -6.50 10.25 -11.40
CA PHE A 142 -6.14 10.81 -10.10
C PHE A 142 -7.04 12.01 -9.75
N PRO A 143 -7.50 12.17 -8.50
CA PRO A 143 -7.38 11.25 -7.36
C PRO A 143 -8.16 9.94 -7.57
N PRO A 144 -7.78 8.83 -6.89
CA PRO A 144 -8.50 7.58 -6.99
C PRO A 144 -9.93 7.76 -6.43
N ARG A 145 -10.93 7.39 -7.22
CA ARG A 145 -12.34 7.52 -6.83
C ARG A 145 -13.07 6.20 -6.78
N ARG A 146 -12.65 5.20 -7.57
CA ARG A 146 -13.20 3.85 -7.56
C ARG A 146 -12.27 2.91 -6.82
N LEU A 147 -12.55 2.67 -5.55
CA LEU A 147 -11.80 1.77 -4.70
C LEU A 147 -12.43 0.39 -4.74
N LEU A 148 -11.62 -0.65 -4.87
CA LEU A 148 -12.06 -2.02 -5.00
C LEU A 148 -11.53 -2.83 -3.83
N LEU A 149 -12.40 -3.26 -2.92
CA LEU A 149 -12.04 -4.04 -1.74
C LEU A 149 -12.08 -5.55 -2.08
N ALA A 150 -10.92 -6.17 -2.18
CA ALA A 150 -10.82 -7.61 -2.36
C ALA A 150 -10.84 -8.30 -1.00
N VAL A 151 -11.77 -9.26 -0.84
CA VAL A 151 -11.96 -10.05 0.39
C VAL A 151 -11.99 -11.55 0.06
N ASP A 152 -11.56 -12.37 1.02
CA ASP A 152 -11.54 -13.83 0.90
C ASP A 152 -12.82 -14.51 1.43
N GLY A 153 -13.79 -13.72 1.86
CA GLY A 153 -15.06 -14.23 2.39
C GLY A 153 -15.00 -14.71 3.84
N GLN A 154 -13.81 -14.73 4.46
CA GLN A 154 -13.67 -15.11 5.86
C GLN A 154 -13.80 -13.88 6.78
N PRO A 155 -14.31 -14.03 8.01
CA PRO A 155 -14.27 -12.97 9.00
C PRO A 155 -12.85 -12.48 9.24
N PHE A 156 -12.67 -11.19 9.48
CA PHE A 156 -11.37 -10.58 9.81
C PHE A 156 -11.55 -9.47 10.83
N GLN A 157 -10.46 -9.12 11.52
CA GLN A 157 -10.40 -7.97 12.41
C GLN A 157 -9.19 -7.11 12.02
N LEU A 158 -9.45 -5.87 11.63
CA LEU A 158 -8.39 -4.95 11.25
C LEU A 158 -7.61 -4.47 12.47
N PHE A 159 -6.30 -4.27 12.29
CA PHE A 159 -5.49 -3.55 13.25
C PHE A 159 -5.99 -2.10 13.39
N PRO A 160 -5.69 -1.40 14.49
CA PRO A 160 -5.92 0.04 14.63
C PRO A 160 -5.37 0.82 13.43
N HIS A 161 -5.86 2.05 13.21
CA HIS A 161 -5.44 2.93 12.10
C HIS A 161 -6.00 2.59 10.70
N HIS A 162 -7.08 1.80 10.61
CA HIS A 162 -7.74 1.49 9.34
C HIS A 162 -8.65 2.61 8.79
N ASP A 163 -8.76 3.72 9.49
CA ASP A 163 -9.57 4.89 9.09
C ASP A 163 -9.17 5.49 7.73
N VAL A 164 -7.98 5.17 7.25
CA VAL A 164 -7.44 5.66 5.97
C VAL A 164 -8.42 5.44 4.82
N LEU A 165 -9.11 4.28 4.77
CA LEU A 165 -10.06 3.98 3.70
C LEU A 165 -11.25 4.93 3.73
N ARG A 166 -11.85 5.16 4.89
CA ARG A 166 -12.95 6.12 5.06
C ARG A 166 -12.52 7.55 4.73
N GLN A 167 -11.31 7.93 5.15
CA GLN A 167 -10.77 9.26 4.86
C GLN A 167 -10.52 9.44 3.36
N LEU A 168 -9.97 8.44 2.67
CA LEU A 168 -9.81 8.45 1.22
C LEU A 168 -11.16 8.62 0.52
N LEU A 169 -12.13 7.78 0.82
CA LEU A 169 -13.46 7.84 0.21
C LEU A 169 -14.13 9.21 0.38
N ARG A 170 -14.08 9.77 1.60
CA ARG A 170 -14.66 11.10 1.89
C ARG A 170 -13.92 12.21 1.14
N SER A 171 -12.60 12.20 1.18
CA SER A 171 -11.76 13.29 0.64
C SER A 171 -11.74 13.30 -0.90
N THR A 172 -11.85 12.13 -1.53
CA THR A 172 -11.88 12.01 -2.99
C THR A 172 -13.30 11.98 -3.56
N GLN A 173 -14.33 11.98 -2.70
CA GLN A 173 -15.73 11.72 -3.08
C GLN A 173 -15.84 10.41 -3.86
N GLY A 174 -15.09 9.41 -3.39
CA GLY A 174 -14.98 8.12 -4.04
C GLY A 174 -16.12 7.17 -3.69
N SER A 175 -16.17 6.08 -4.44
CA SER A 175 -17.01 4.91 -4.20
C SER A 175 -16.18 3.68 -3.90
N ILE A 176 -16.82 2.68 -3.33
CA ILE A 176 -16.19 1.38 -3.08
C ILE A 176 -17.07 0.27 -3.63
N GLU A 177 -16.43 -0.68 -4.31
CA GLU A 177 -17.01 -1.96 -4.71
C GLU A 177 -16.25 -3.08 -4.01
N VAL A 178 -16.93 -4.17 -3.67
CA VAL A 178 -16.35 -5.32 -3.00
C VAL A 178 -16.22 -6.46 -3.99
N ILE A 179 -15.03 -7.05 -4.09
CA ILE A 179 -14.76 -8.18 -4.95
C ILE A 179 -14.47 -9.40 -4.07
N HIS A 180 -15.26 -10.44 -4.21
CA HIS A 180 -14.99 -11.77 -3.68
C HIS A 180 -14.90 -12.75 -4.84
N VAL A 181 -13.78 -13.46 -4.91
CA VAL A 181 -13.53 -14.50 -5.90
C VAL A 181 -13.28 -15.82 -5.19
N THR A 182 -13.98 -16.87 -5.62
CA THR A 182 -13.73 -18.24 -5.19
C THR A 182 -13.31 -19.11 -6.38
N ASP A 183 -12.41 -20.06 -6.13
CA ASP A 183 -12.03 -21.13 -7.04
C ASP A 183 -12.76 -22.45 -6.75
N ASP A 184 -13.61 -22.46 -5.74
CA ASP A 184 -14.49 -23.59 -5.39
C ASP A 184 -15.95 -23.31 -5.77
N GLU A 185 -16.43 -23.99 -6.80
CA GLU A 185 -17.80 -23.86 -7.28
C GLU A 185 -18.84 -24.46 -6.31
N HIS A 186 -18.41 -25.38 -5.42
CA HIS A 186 -19.28 -26.17 -4.56
C HIS A 186 -19.50 -25.56 -3.17
N THR A 187 -18.68 -24.59 -2.78
CA THR A 187 -18.76 -23.95 -1.46
C THR A 187 -19.09 -22.45 -1.61
N PRO A 188 -20.38 -22.11 -1.82
CA PRO A 188 -20.77 -20.73 -1.99
C PRO A 188 -20.57 -19.95 -0.68
N THR A 189 -19.74 -18.92 -0.71
CA THR A 189 -19.63 -17.99 0.41
C THR A 189 -20.88 -17.10 0.46
N SER A 190 -21.49 -16.99 1.64
CA SER A 190 -22.67 -16.16 1.83
C SER A 190 -22.36 -14.69 1.63
N ALA A 191 -23.04 -14.04 0.69
CA ALA A 191 -22.95 -12.60 0.49
C ALA A 191 -23.22 -11.80 1.78
N GLY A 192 -24.16 -12.26 2.61
CA GLY A 192 -24.45 -11.65 3.91
C GLY A 192 -23.26 -11.72 4.86
N ALA A 193 -22.60 -12.88 4.96
CA ALA A 193 -21.44 -13.05 5.84
C ALA A 193 -20.27 -12.15 5.42
N ILE A 194 -20.02 -11.99 4.11
CA ILE A 194 -19.01 -11.06 3.58
C ILE A 194 -19.30 -9.62 4.02
N LEU A 195 -20.54 -9.16 3.76
CA LEU A 195 -20.93 -7.79 4.09
C LEU A 195 -20.94 -7.53 5.60
N ASP A 196 -21.33 -8.53 6.40
CA ASP A 196 -21.32 -8.42 7.86
C ASP A 196 -19.89 -8.32 8.41
N SER A 197 -18.93 -9.04 7.83
CA SER A 197 -17.52 -8.93 8.18
C SER A 197 -16.94 -7.54 7.89
N ILE A 198 -17.32 -6.95 6.75
CA ILE A 198 -16.89 -5.59 6.38
C ILE A 198 -17.50 -4.55 7.34
N ARG A 199 -18.79 -4.67 7.67
CA ARG A 199 -19.49 -3.79 8.61
C ARG A 199 -18.92 -3.90 10.02
N ALA A 200 -18.58 -5.11 10.47
CA ALA A 200 -17.98 -5.34 11.79
C ALA A 200 -16.66 -4.60 11.98
N ASN A 201 -15.95 -4.32 10.89
CA ASN A 201 -14.70 -3.54 10.88
C ASN A 201 -14.90 -2.04 10.60
N ASP A 202 -16.15 -1.58 10.50
CA ASP A 202 -16.49 -0.16 10.27
C ASP A 202 -15.73 0.47 9.08
N LEU A 203 -15.44 -0.35 8.06
CA LEU A 203 -14.67 0.08 6.88
C LEU A 203 -15.47 1.07 6.03
N VAL A 204 -16.73 0.76 5.80
CA VAL A 204 -17.64 1.56 4.95
C VAL A 204 -19.07 1.45 5.46
N ASP A 205 -19.72 2.59 5.61
CA ASP A 205 -21.15 2.67 5.95
C ASP A 205 -21.79 3.86 5.23
N PRO A 206 -22.89 3.69 4.47
CA PRO A 206 -23.53 2.41 4.13
C PRO A 206 -22.83 1.66 2.99
N LEU A 207 -22.77 0.33 3.09
CA LEU A 207 -22.34 -0.55 2.00
C LEU A 207 -23.57 -1.29 1.45
N PRO A 208 -24.08 -0.92 0.25
CA PRO A 208 -25.22 -1.60 -0.35
C PRO A 208 -24.84 -3.00 -0.82
N ALA A 209 -25.79 -3.94 -0.77
CA ALA A 209 -25.55 -5.30 -1.24
C ALA A 209 -25.19 -5.38 -2.74
N THR A 210 -25.61 -4.39 -3.51
CA THR A 210 -25.28 -4.28 -4.94
C THR A 210 -23.82 -3.95 -5.22
N ALA A 211 -23.08 -3.49 -4.21
CA ALA A 211 -21.65 -3.22 -4.32
C ALA A 211 -20.78 -4.49 -4.17
N LEU A 212 -21.38 -5.67 -3.91
CA LEU A 212 -20.65 -6.93 -3.80
C LEU A 212 -20.70 -7.70 -5.12
N HIS A 213 -19.53 -7.94 -5.69
CA HIS A 213 -19.27 -8.80 -6.84
C HIS A 213 -18.75 -10.14 -6.33
N ASN A 214 -19.61 -11.15 -6.33
CA ASN A 214 -19.27 -12.52 -5.89
C ASN A 214 -19.12 -13.40 -7.13
N LEU A 215 -17.91 -13.88 -7.40
CA LEU A 215 -17.52 -14.48 -8.67
C LEU A 215 -16.86 -15.85 -8.44
N TYR A 216 -17.13 -16.78 -9.37
CA TYR A 216 -16.34 -17.99 -9.52
C TYR A 216 -15.33 -17.81 -10.65
N GLN A 217 -14.05 -18.09 -10.36
CA GLN A 217 -12.97 -18.04 -11.34
C GLN A 217 -11.92 -19.12 -11.06
N PRO A 218 -11.29 -19.72 -12.08
CA PRO A 218 -10.28 -20.77 -11.90
C PRO A 218 -9.06 -20.32 -11.10
N THR A 219 -8.79 -19.02 -11.06
CA THR A 219 -7.72 -18.41 -10.26
C THR A 219 -8.23 -17.18 -9.54
N ILE A 220 -7.99 -17.09 -8.23
CA ILE A 220 -8.46 -15.97 -7.40
C ILE A 220 -7.82 -14.66 -7.87
N VAL A 221 -6.50 -14.64 -8.07
CA VAL A 221 -5.76 -13.42 -8.50
C VAL A 221 -6.25 -12.94 -9.87
N GLY A 222 -6.32 -13.85 -10.85
CA GLY A 222 -6.83 -13.51 -12.19
C GLY A 222 -8.26 -12.98 -12.14
N GLY A 223 -9.13 -13.60 -11.32
CA GLY A 223 -10.51 -13.14 -11.13
C GLY A 223 -10.60 -11.75 -10.53
N VAL A 224 -9.82 -11.47 -9.47
CA VAL A 224 -9.78 -10.14 -8.85
C VAL A 224 -9.29 -9.08 -9.84
N LEU A 225 -8.20 -9.34 -10.56
CA LEU A 225 -7.62 -8.37 -11.50
C LEU A 225 -8.53 -8.15 -12.72
N GLN A 226 -9.17 -9.20 -13.23
CA GLN A 226 -10.14 -9.09 -14.32
C GLN A 226 -11.36 -8.25 -13.90
N GLU A 227 -11.90 -8.49 -12.72
CA GLU A 227 -13.04 -7.75 -12.21
C GLU A 227 -12.64 -6.29 -11.89
N ALA A 228 -11.44 -6.08 -11.35
CA ALA A 228 -10.91 -4.73 -11.13
C ALA A 228 -10.82 -3.92 -12.43
N ALA A 229 -10.38 -4.55 -13.51
CA ALA A 229 -10.34 -3.92 -14.83
C ALA A 229 -11.76 -3.65 -15.37
N ARG A 230 -12.69 -4.60 -15.20
CA ARG A 230 -14.10 -4.45 -15.63
C ARG A 230 -14.81 -3.29 -14.92
N LEU A 231 -14.53 -3.12 -13.64
CA LEU A 231 -15.08 -2.04 -12.82
C LEU A 231 -14.31 -0.72 -12.99
N GLU A 232 -13.26 -0.71 -13.81
CA GLU A 232 -12.36 0.43 -14.02
C GLU A 232 -11.86 1.02 -12.67
N GLY A 233 -11.38 0.14 -11.79
CA GLY A 233 -10.91 0.53 -10.47
C GLY A 233 -9.65 1.39 -10.52
N ASP A 234 -9.59 2.38 -9.64
CA ASP A 234 -8.45 3.30 -9.53
C ASP A 234 -7.44 2.83 -8.44
N MET A 235 -7.90 2.04 -7.49
CA MET A 235 -7.08 1.49 -6.40
C MET A 235 -7.68 0.16 -5.91
N LEU A 236 -6.84 -0.84 -5.76
CA LEU A 236 -7.20 -2.10 -5.12
C LEU A 236 -6.90 -2.02 -3.62
N VAL A 237 -7.86 -2.41 -2.78
CA VAL A 237 -7.70 -2.53 -1.33
C VAL A 237 -7.73 -4.01 -0.97
N VAL A 238 -6.72 -4.48 -0.25
CA VAL A 238 -6.56 -5.89 0.10
C VAL A 238 -6.40 -6.04 1.62
N ILE A 239 -7.14 -6.96 2.19
CA ILE A 239 -6.98 -7.32 3.61
C ILE A 239 -5.76 -8.25 3.74
N ALA A 240 -4.72 -7.75 4.41
CA ALA A 240 -3.47 -8.47 4.61
C ALA A 240 -3.49 -9.23 5.95
N ARG A 241 -3.90 -10.49 5.93
CA ARG A 241 -3.98 -11.34 7.13
C ARG A 241 -2.61 -11.78 7.61
N ARG A 242 -2.46 -11.91 8.91
CA ARG A 242 -1.20 -12.29 9.56
C ARG A 242 -0.69 -13.66 9.12
N HIS A 243 -1.57 -14.66 8.98
CA HIS A 243 -1.17 -15.99 8.51
C HIS A 243 -0.66 -15.97 7.06
N SER A 244 -1.17 -15.12 6.21
CA SER A 244 -0.67 -14.94 4.82
C SER A 244 0.70 -14.30 4.77
N LEU A 245 1.13 -13.67 5.88
CA LEU A 245 2.43 -13.04 6.05
C LEU A 245 3.47 -14.01 6.65
N LEU A 246 3.06 -15.14 7.25
CA LEU A 246 3.93 -16.09 7.93
C LEU A 246 4.23 -17.32 7.05
N GLY A 247 5.50 -17.64 6.83
CA GLY A 247 5.93 -18.91 6.25
C GLY A 247 6.76 -18.82 4.97
N SER A 248 7.41 -19.95 4.62
CA SER A 248 8.29 -20.10 3.44
C SER A 248 7.55 -20.12 2.08
N LEU A 249 6.21 -20.01 2.08
CA LEU A 249 5.37 -20.07 0.89
C LEU A 249 4.94 -18.70 0.37
N PHE A 250 5.69 -17.66 0.68
CA PHE A 250 5.41 -16.26 0.30
C PHE A 250 4.99 -16.04 -1.14
N HIS A 251 5.72 -16.65 -2.07
CA HIS A 251 5.48 -16.50 -3.50
C HIS A 251 4.13 -17.08 -3.97
N ARG A 252 3.41 -17.77 -3.09
CA ARG A 252 2.09 -18.37 -3.38
C ARG A 252 0.93 -17.64 -2.68
N SER A 253 1.21 -16.63 -1.83
CA SER A 253 0.13 -15.90 -1.18
C SER A 253 -0.62 -15.05 -2.20
N ILE A 254 -1.95 -15.05 -2.10
CA ILE A 254 -2.82 -14.23 -2.96
C ILE A 254 -2.45 -12.75 -2.85
N THR A 255 -2.18 -12.28 -1.63
CA THR A 255 -1.75 -10.90 -1.39
C THR A 255 -0.45 -10.58 -2.13
N ALA A 256 0.56 -11.46 -2.06
CA ALA A 256 1.83 -11.27 -2.74
C ALA A 256 1.66 -11.21 -4.27
N GLN A 257 0.84 -12.10 -4.83
CA GLN A 257 0.57 -12.11 -6.26
C GLN A 257 -0.22 -10.87 -6.70
N LEU A 258 -1.22 -10.42 -5.94
CA LEU A 258 -1.94 -9.18 -6.21
C LEU A 258 -1.00 -7.96 -6.18
N LEU A 259 -0.05 -7.92 -5.22
CA LEU A 259 0.97 -6.87 -5.19
C LEU A 259 1.87 -6.89 -6.40
N GLN A 260 2.23 -8.07 -6.89
CA GLN A 260 3.11 -8.25 -8.03
C GLN A 260 2.40 -7.91 -9.35
N GLU A 261 1.18 -8.38 -9.53
CA GLU A 261 0.48 -8.39 -10.83
C GLU A 261 -0.47 -7.19 -11.02
N SER A 262 -0.89 -6.50 -9.93
CA SER A 262 -1.85 -5.39 -10.05
C SER A 262 -1.29 -4.23 -10.90
N PRO A 263 -1.99 -3.80 -11.95
CA PRO A 263 -1.59 -2.63 -12.71
C PRO A 263 -1.92 -1.30 -12.02
N ILE A 264 -2.78 -1.32 -11.00
CA ILE A 264 -3.21 -0.15 -10.24
C ILE A 264 -2.61 -0.17 -8.83
N PRO A 265 -2.55 0.97 -8.12
CA PRO A 265 -2.07 1.02 -6.74
C PRO A 265 -2.82 0.05 -5.82
N VAL A 266 -2.09 -0.57 -4.90
CA VAL A 266 -2.65 -1.54 -3.94
C VAL A 266 -2.48 -1.02 -2.52
N LEU A 267 -3.58 -0.80 -1.82
CA LEU A 267 -3.61 -0.46 -0.40
C LEU A 267 -3.80 -1.75 0.42
N LEU A 268 -2.82 -2.07 1.24
CA LEU A 268 -2.86 -3.19 2.17
C LEU A 268 -3.37 -2.72 3.53
N LEU A 269 -4.43 -3.35 4.01
CA LEU A 269 -4.95 -3.14 5.36
C LEU A 269 -4.60 -4.37 6.21
N PRO A 270 -3.68 -4.24 7.18
CA PRO A 270 -3.30 -5.36 8.02
C PRO A 270 -4.46 -5.80 8.92
N ALA A 271 -4.64 -7.12 9.04
CA ALA A 271 -5.68 -7.73 9.86
C ALA A 271 -5.11 -8.85 10.72
N GLU A 272 -5.71 -9.04 11.89
CA GLU A 272 -5.56 -10.25 12.69
C GLU A 272 -6.28 -11.41 12.01
N ASP A 273 -5.88 -12.63 12.35
CA ASP A 273 -6.52 -13.87 11.84
C ASP A 273 -7.86 -14.13 12.51
#